data_36f726f0629966a92d7083d78fbf6369
#
_entry.id   36f726f0629966a92d7083d78fbf6369
#
_cell.length_a   1.000
_cell.length_b   1.000
_cell.length_c   1.000
_cell.angle_alpha   90.00
_cell.angle_beta   90.00
_cell.angle_gamma   90.00
#
_symmetry.space_group_name_H-M   'P 1'
#
loop_
_entity.id
_entity.type
_entity.pdbx_description
1 polymer ?
#
loop_
_entity_poly.entity_id
_entity_poly.type
_entity_poly.pdbx_seq_one_letter_code
_entity_poly.pdbx_strand_id
1 'polypeptide(L)'
;MIYLNQLKEWNKTTNLTSIVKDEEIVIKHFIDSIAALKAESFIDGGLIFDIGSGAGLPGVPLKIIRPDLRLVLVEPSKKKSSFLRYIVGLLKLEHVDIFEGSLEKFAESFDEREPANYLVARGIKFEFILDLSKTILSKAGRIILFLSTFVDRSRLPSQATINREYSFELPMGYGTRVITCLSLSS
;
A
#
# COMPACT_ATOMS: atom_id res chain seq x y z
N MET A 1 -4.60 -0.48 -19.35
CA MET A 1 -3.36 -0.50 -20.18
C MET A 1 -2.44 0.71 -19.95
N ILE A 2 -2.98 1.94 -19.68
CA ILE A 2 -2.15 3.17 -19.50
C ILE A 2 -1.12 2.98 -18.39
N TYR A 3 -1.53 2.57 -17.19
CA TYR A 3 -0.62 2.41 -16.05
C TYR A 3 0.50 1.40 -16.34
N LEU A 4 0.20 0.24 -16.91
CA LEU A 4 1.19 -0.77 -17.29
C LEU A 4 2.25 -0.19 -18.24
N ASN A 5 1.81 0.50 -19.28
CA ASN A 5 2.72 1.08 -20.29
C ASN A 5 3.63 2.14 -19.66
N GLN A 6 3.08 3.02 -18.83
CA GLN A 6 3.86 4.07 -18.17
C GLN A 6 4.81 3.51 -17.13
N LEU A 7 4.40 2.50 -16.37
CA LEU A 7 5.28 1.82 -15.41
C LEU A 7 6.50 1.23 -16.14
N LYS A 8 6.31 0.55 -17.25
CA LYS A 8 7.40 -0.01 -18.06
C LYS A 8 8.31 1.07 -18.62
N GLU A 9 7.74 2.16 -19.13
CA GLU A 9 8.52 3.24 -19.73
C GLU A 9 9.40 3.92 -18.67
N TRP A 10 8.82 4.30 -17.54
CA TRP A 10 9.57 4.91 -16.45
C TRP A 10 10.57 3.95 -15.79
N ASN A 11 10.26 2.65 -15.77
CA ASN A 11 11.15 1.65 -15.19
C ASN A 11 12.51 1.58 -15.88
N LYS A 12 12.61 1.99 -17.15
CA LYS A 12 13.88 2.05 -17.89
C LYS A 12 14.93 2.96 -17.22
N THR A 13 14.49 3.96 -16.46
CA THR A 13 15.36 4.97 -15.85
C THR A 13 15.24 5.11 -14.34
N THR A 14 14.15 4.59 -13.74
CA THR A 14 13.80 4.89 -12.34
C THR A 14 13.87 3.67 -11.40
N ASN A 15 14.02 2.45 -11.94
CA ASN A 15 14.00 1.23 -11.15
C ASN A 15 12.76 1.12 -10.23
N LEU A 16 11.58 1.24 -10.83
CA LEU A 16 10.29 1.15 -10.12
C LEU A 16 10.02 -0.28 -9.64
N THR A 17 10.40 -1.27 -10.47
CA THR A 17 10.19 -2.68 -10.20
C THR A 17 11.23 -3.54 -10.92
N SER A 18 11.56 -4.69 -10.35
CA SER A 18 12.36 -5.73 -11.03
C SER A 18 11.55 -6.57 -12.02
N ILE A 19 10.22 -6.47 -11.99
CA ILE A 19 9.32 -7.23 -12.87
C ILE A 19 9.11 -6.44 -14.17
N VAL A 20 9.42 -7.06 -15.30
CA VAL A 20 9.40 -6.40 -16.63
C VAL A 20 8.40 -7.00 -17.61
N LYS A 21 7.96 -8.26 -17.39
CA LYS A 21 6.98 -8.92 -18.25
C LYS A 21 5.58 -8.41 -17.95
N ASP A 22 4.81 -8.08 -18.98
CA ASP A 22 3.46 -7.51 -18.86
C ASP A 22 2.54 -8.38 -18.00
N GLU A 23 2.51 -9.67 -18.28
CA GLU A 23 1.71 -10.64 -17.54
C GLU A 23 2.09 -10.66 -16.06
N GLU A 24 3.40 -10.70 -15.75
CA GLU A 24 3.87 -10.70 -14.37
C GLU A 24 3.53 -9.39 -13.64
N ILE A 25 3.61 -8.23 -14.33
CA ILE A 25 3.19 -6.94 -13.75
C ILE A 25 1.71 -6.98 -13.42
N VAL A 26 0.87 -7.45 -14.35
CA VAL A 26 -0.57 -7.54 -14.11
C VAL A 26 -0.87 -8.45 -12.93
N ILE A 27 -0.26 -9.61 -12.86
CA ILE A 27 -0.54 -10.61 -11.83
C ILE A 27 0.08 -10.24 -10.48
N LYS A 28 1.41 -10.00 -10.45
CA LYS A 28 2.16 -9.80 -9.19
C LYS A 28 2.05 -8.37 -8.64
N HIS A 29 1.55 -7.42 -9.43
CA HIS A 29 1.38 -6.05 -8.98
C HIS A 29 -0.10 -5.65 -8.92
N PHE A 30 -0.84 -5.72 -10.03
CA PHE A 30 -2.19 -5.18 -10.03
C PHE A 30 -3.19 -6.11 -9.35
N ILE A 31 -3.22 -7.41 -9.71
CA ILE A 31 -4.12 -8.39 -9.08
C ILE A 31 -3.77 -8.55 -7.60
N ASP A 32 -2.47 -8.67 -7.27
CA ASP A 32 -1.99 -8.72 -5.90
C ASP A 32 -2.49 -7.52 -5.07
N SER A 33 -2.37 -6.30 -5.61
CA SER A 33 -2.79 -5.08 -4.93
C SER A 33 -4.29 -5.05 -4.63
N ILE A 34 -5.14 -5.38 -5.61
CA ILE A 34 -6.60 -5.33 -5.43
C ILE A 34 -7.14 -6.49 -4.58
N ALA A 35 -6.36 -7.52 -4.32
CA ALA A 35 -6.74 -8.63 -3.44
C ALA A 35 -7.03 -8.16 -2.00
N ALA A 36 -6.50 -7.01 -1.57
CA ALA A 36 -6.86 -6.40 -0.30
C ALA A 36 -8.37 -6.17 -0.13
N LEU A 37 -9.10 -5.95 -1.23
CA LEU A 37 -10.57 -5.81 -1.22
C LEU A 37 -11.31 -7.10 -0.82
N LYS A 38 -10.63 -8.24 -0.83
CA LYS A 38 -11.14 -9.51 -0.31
C LYS A 38 -10.80 -9.72 1.16
N ALA A 39 -9.72 -9.09 1.62
CA ALA A 39 -9.24 -9.21 2.99
C ALA A 39 -9.89 -8.18 3.92
N GLU A 40 -10.19 -6.98 3.44
CA GLU A 40 -10.74 -5.87 4.23
C GLU A 40 -11.90 -5.20 3.51
N SER A 41 -12.90 -4.80 4.30
CA SER A 41 -14.03 -3.98 3.83
C SER A 41 -13.70 -2.52 4.04
N PHE A 42 -13.17 -1.87 3.02
CA PHE A 42 -12.83 -0.44 3.09
C PHE A 42 -14.11 0.41 3.21
N ILE A 43 -14.17 1.27 4.22
CA ILE A 43 -15.28 2.21 4.38
C ILE A 43 -15.30 3.23 3.24
N ASP A 44 -16.49 3.70 2.89
CA ASP A 44 -16.65 4.71 1.83
C ASP A 44 -15.99 6.03 2.23
N GLY A 45 -15.21 6.60 1.32
CA GLY A 45 -14.41 7.80 1.57
C GLY A 45 -13.23 7.61 2.52
N GLY A 46 -12.91 6.37 2.90
CA GLY A 46 -11.84 6.06 3.85
C GLY A 46 -10.47 6.56 3.40
N LEU A 47 -9.67 7.05 4.34
CA LEU A 47 -8.31 7.54 4.10
C LEU A 47 -7.30 6.40 4.22
N ILE A 48 -6.52 6.21 3.16
CA ILE A 48 -5.44 5.22 3.08
C ILE A 48 -4.10 5.93 3.06
N PHE A 49 -3.15 5.49 3.88
CA PHE A 49 -1.74 5.80 3.73
C PHE A 49 -1.02 4.58 3.15
N ASP A 50 -0.46 4.72 1.96
CA ASP A 50 0.36 3.70 1.30
C ASP A 50 1.83 3.97 1.61
N ILE A 51 2.42 3.13 2.46
CA ILE A 51 3.75 3.34 3.01
C ILE A 51 4.80 2.65 2.15
N GLY A 52 5.74 3.46 1.65
CA GLY A 52 6.74 2.99 0.70
C GLY A 52 6.12 2.63 -0.65
N SER A 53 5.29 3.51 -1.16
CA SER A 53 4.43 3.27 -2.33
C SER A 53 5.19 2.83 -3.58
N GLY A 54 6.47 3.18 -3.72
CA GLY A 54 7.30 2.75 -4.84
C GLY A 54 6.73 3.16 -6.20
N ALA A 55 6.28 2.17 -6.93
CA ALA A 55 5.56 2.36 -8.19
C ALA A 55 4.06 2.69 -8.00
N GLY A 56 3.61 3.06 -6.79
CA GLY A 56 2.20 3.29 -6.45
C GLY A 56 1.45 2.00 -6.08
N LEU A 57 2.15 1.04 -5.53
CA LEU A 57 1.62 -0.31 -5.27
C LEU A 57 1.67 -0.62 -3.76
N PRO A 58 0.54 -0.91 -3.11
CA PRO A 58 -0.75 -1.27 -3.69
C PRO A 58 -1.73 -0.10 -3.89
N GLY A 59 -1.44 1.11 -3.47
CA GLY A 59 -2.38 2.23 -3.35
C GLY A 59 -3.07 2.62 -4.65
N VAL A 60 -2.32 2.80 -5.75
CA VAL A 60 -2.91 3.26 -7.03
C VAL A 60 -3.90 2.24 -7.62
N PRO A 61 -3.62 0.92 -7.69
CA PRO A 61 -4.63 -0.06 -8.11
C PRO A 61 -5.87 -0.07 -7.22
N LEU A 62 -5.73 0.06 -5.89
CA LEU A 62 -6.86 0.17 -4.98
C LEU A 62 -7.70 1.41 -5.29
N LYS A 63 -7.06 2.56 -5.48
CA LYS A 63 -7.73 3.82 -5.84
C LYS A 63 -8.48 3.75 -7.18
N ILE A 64 -7.93 3.06 -8.17
CA ILE A 64 -8.59 2.85 -9.47
C ILE A 64 -9.91 2.07 -9.30
N ILE A 65 -9.92 1.03 -8.46
CA ILE A 65 -11.12 0.19 -8.23
C ILE A 65 -12.09 0.84 -7.25
N ARG A 66 -11.58 1.62 -6.28
CA ARG A 66 -12.35 2.34 -5.27
C ARG A 66 -12.04 3.84 -5.37
N PRO A 67 -12.65 4.52 -6.36
CA PRO A 67 -12.40 5.96 -6.61
C PRO A 67 -12.88 6.87 -5.48
N ASP A 68 -13.75 6.39 -4.61
CA ASP A 68 -14.23 7.08 -3.41
C ASP A 68 -13.15 7.23 -2.34
N LEU A 69 -12.19 6.30 -2.25
CA LEU A 69 -11.15 6.33 -1.22
C LEU A 69 -10.22 7.55 -1.38
N ARG A 70 -9.76 8.09 -0.26
CA ARG A 70 -8.70 9.10 -0.22
C ARG A 70 -7.36 8.40 -0.02
N LEU A 71 -6.32 8.87 -0.68
CA LEU A 71 -5.03 8.17 -0.71
C LEU A 71 -3.87 9.15 -0.49
N VAL A 72 -2.97 8.81 0.42
CA VAL A 72 -1.67 9.45 0.55
C VAL A 72 -0.59 8.43 0.24
N LEU A 73 0.21 8.69 -0.79
CA LEU A 73 1.34 7.88 -1.20
C LEU A 73 2.61 8.40 -0.53
N VAL A 74 3.19 7.63 0.38
CA VAL A 74 4.42 8.01 1.12
C VAL A 74 5.62 7.31 0.47
N GLU A 75 6.52 8.08 -0.16
CA GLU A 75 7.67 7.54 -0.90
C GLU A 75 8.92 8.40 -0.69
N PRO A 76 10.03 7.85 -0.16
CA PRO A 76 11.25 8.64 0.09
C PRO A 76 12.05 8.97 -1.17
N SER A 77 11.91 8.21 -2.24
CA SER A 77 12.68 8.43 -3.47
C SER A 77 12.05 9.53 -4.33
N LYS A 78 12.78 10.63 -4.52
CA LYS A 78 12.36 11.74 -5.39
C LYS A 78 11.99 11.27 -6.82
N LYS A 79 12.76 10.34 -7.39
CA LYS A 79 12.48 9.80 -8.73
C LYS A 79 11.15 9.03 -8.77
N LYS A 80 10.89 8.20 -7.76
CA LYS A 80 9.64 7.45 -7.66
C LYS A 80 8.46 8.37 -7.35
N SER A 81 8.63 9.36 -6.48
CA SER A 81 7.60 10.38 -6.22
C SER A 81 7.25 11.19 -7.47
N SER A 82 8.23 11.47 -8.34
CA SER A 82 7.96 12.10 -9.64
C SER A 82 7.10 11.21 -10.54
N PHE A 83 7.37 9.90 -10.57
CA PHE A 83 6.52 8.95 -11.27
C PHE A 83 5.09 8.92 -10.68
N LEU A 84 4.97 8.92 -9.36
CA LEU A 84 3.66 8.92 -8.69
C LEU A 84 2.84 10.16 -9.07
N ARG A 85 3.43 11.35 -9.04
CA ARG A 85 2.76 12.59 -9.49
C ARG A 85 2.32 12.49 -10.95
N TYR A 86 3.20 11.97 -11.80
CA TYR A 86 2.90 11.80 -13.22
C TYR A 86 1.73 10.84 -13.45
N ILE A 87 1.77 9.64 -12.84
CA ILE A 87 0.74 8.62 -13.09
C ILE A 87 -0.61 9.00 -12.49
N VAL A 88 -0.64 9.61 -11.30
CA VAL A 88 -1.85 10.14 -10.66
C VAL A 88 -2.51 11.19 -11.54
N GLY A 89 -1.73 12.14 -12.07
CA GLY A 89 -2.22 13.17 -12.99
C GLY A 89 -2.73 12.59 -14.31
N LEU A 90 -1.97 11.66 -14.91
CA LEU A 90 -2.33 11.03 -16.19
C LEU A 90 -3.62 10.21 -16.08
N LEU A 91 -3.81 9.49 -14.97
CA LEU A 91 -5.01 8.70 -14.69
C LEU A 91 -6.16 9.54 -14.13
N LYS A 92 -5.95 10.85 -13.90
CA LYS A 92 -6.92 11.79 -13.32
C LYS A 92 -7.53 11.28 -12.02
N LEU A 93 -6.67 10.73 -11.13
CA LEU A 93 -7.11 10.24 -9.84
C LEU A 93 -7.30 11.42 -8.88
N GLU A 94 -8.52 11.61 -8.41
CA GLU A 94 -8.88 12.65 -7.45
C GLU A 94 -8.59 12.19 -6.01
N HIS A 95 -8.40 13.13 -5.08
CA HIS A 95 -8.13 12.86 -3.66
C HIS A 95 -6.93 11.94 -3.44
N VAL A 96 -5.84 12.19 -4.18
CA VAL A 96 -4.55 11.50 -4.03
C VAL A 96 -3.45 12.52 -3.78
N ASP A 97 -2.81 12.42 -2.62
CA ASP A 97 -1.66 13.21 -2.25
C ASP A 97 -0.38 12.36 -2.28
N ILE A 98 0.76 13.01 -2.55
CA ILE A 98 2.05 12.37 -2.54
C ILE A 98 2.96 13.08 -1.54
N PHE A 99 3.38 12.36 -0.50
CA PHE A 99 4.40 12.80 0.43
C PHE A 99 5.77 12.27 0.01
N GLU A 100 6.67 13.18 -0.38
CA GLU A 100 8.05 12.86 -0.73
C GLU A 100 8.91 12.87 0.54
N GLY A 101 9.05 11.72 1.17
CA GLY A 101 9.79 11.58 2.41
C GLY A 101 9.69 10.18 2.99
N SER A 102 10.48 9.93 4.05
CA SER A 102 10.38 8.68 4.80
C SER A 102 9.14 8.65 5.68
N LEU A 103 8.76 7.47 6.17
CA LEU A 103 7.62 7.29 7.06
C LEU A 103 7.81 8.07 8.38
N GLU A 104 9.04 8.14 8.90
CA GLU A 104 9.34 8.92 10.10
C GLU A 104 9.04 10.40 9.88
N LYS A 105 9.55 10.98 8.78
CA LYS A 105 9.27 12.38 8.42
C LYS A 105 7.80 12.63 8.20
N PHE A 106 7.10 11.66 7.61
CA PHE A 106 5.66 11.74 7.43
C PHE A 106 4.95 11.77 8.79
N ALA A 107 5.31 10.86 9.71
CA ALA A 107 4.75 10.82 11.05
C ALA A 107 5.05 12.09 11.88
N GLU A 108 6.26 12.65 11.74
CA GLU A 108 6.64 13.93 12.37
C GLU A 108 5.86 15.13 11.84
N SER A 109 5.54 15.14 10.55
CA SER A 109 4.78 16.21 9.89
C SER A 109 3.27 16.01 9.92
N PHE A 110 2.83 14.91 10.53
CA PHE A 110 1.43 14.51 10.50
C PHE A 110 0.56 15.45 11.34
N ASP A 111 -0.56 15.86 10.77
CA ASP A 111 -1.61 16.57 11.50
C ASP A 111 -2.56 15.56 12.14
N GLU A 112 -2.51 15.42 13.46
CA GLU A 112 -3.33 14.47 14.24
C GLU A 112 -4.85 14.62 14.02
N ARG A 113 -5.30 15.72 13.41
CA ARG A 113 -6.71 15.93 13.11
C ARG A 113 -7.27 15.00 12.03
N GLU A 114 -6.40 14.36 11.25
CA GLU A 114 -6.83 13.49 10.15
C GLU A 114 -6.11 12.13 10.12
N PRO A 115 -6.33 11.26 11.13
CA PRO A 115 -5.69 9.94 11.17
C PRO A 115 -6.25 9.01 10.09
N ALA A 116 -5.39 8.16 9.50
CA ALA A 116 -5.79 7.21 8.50
C ALA A 116 -6.79 6.17 9.01
N ASN A 117 -7.70 5.75 8.15
CA ASN A 117 -8.50 4.56 8.40
C ASN A 117 -7.70 3.29 8.09
N TYR A 118 -6.77 3.37 7.14
CA TYR A 118 -5.99 2.23 6.69
C TYR A 118 -4.54 2.63 6.44
N LEU A 119 -3.61 1.79 6.91
CA LEU A 119 -2.23 1.77 6.45
C LEU A 119 -2.05 0.57 5.56
N VAL A 120 -1.56 0.74 4.36
CA VAL A 120 -1.20 -0.36 3.48
C VAL A 120 0.32 -0.36 3.28
N ALA A 121 0.93 -1.54 3.32
CA ALA A 121 2.37 -1.66 3.11
C ALA A 121 2.72 -2.96 2.40
N ARG A 122 3.65 -2.88 1.43
CA ARG A 122 4.19 -4.01 0.71
C ARG A 122 5.71 -3.93 0.62
N GLY A 123 6.39 -5.04 1.00
CA GLY A 123 7.85 -5.11 0.94
C GLY A 123 8.59 -4.32 2.03
N ILE A 124 7.89 -3.92 3.08
CA ILE A 124 8.45 -3.24 4.26
C ILE A 124 8.33 -4.17 5.46
N LYS A 125 9.32 -4.13 6.36
CA LYS A 125 9.26 -4.88 7.61
C LYS A 125 8.09 -4.39 8.46
N PHE A 126 7.20 -5.31 8.87
CA PHE A 126 5.97 -4.95 9.55
C PHE A 126 6.22 -4.34 10.94
N GLU A 127 7.30 -4.71 11.61
CA GLU A 127 7.67 -4.13 12.91
C GLU A 127 7.83 -2.61 12.83
N PHE A 128 8.48 -2.15 11.78
CA PHE A 128 8.66 -0.72 11.52
C PHE A 128 7.33 0.02 11.27
N ILE A 129 6.41 -0.64 10.56
CA ILE A 129 5.06 -0.09 10.33
C ILE A 129 4.27 -0.01 11.64
N LEU A 130 4.34 -1.05 12.49
CA LEU A 130 3.59 -1.10 13.75
C LEU A 130 3.98 0.03 14.71
N ASP A 131 5.27 0.36 14.81
CA ASP A 131 5.73 1.41 15.71
C ASP A 131 5.18 2.79 15.32
N LEU A 132 5.26 3.13 14.04
CA LEU A 132 4.86 4.45 13.55
C LEU A 132 3.35 4.58 13.33
N SER A 133 2.64 3.46 13.14
CA SER A 133 1.20 3.47 12.94
C SER A 133 0.42 4.04 14.14
N LYS A 134 0.95 3.96 15.34
CA LYS A 134 0.35 4.52 16.56
C LYS A 134 0.10 6.03 16.46
N THR A 135 0.94 6.74 15.71
CA THR A 135 0.86 8.19 15.53
C THR A 135 -0.13 8.59 14.45
N ILE A 136 -0.23 7.79 13.37
CA ILE A 136 -0.89 8.22 12.14
C ILE A 136 -2.17 7.42 11.80
N LEU A 137 -2.47 6.35 12.57
CA LEU A 137 -3.64 5.50 12.36
C LEU A 137 -4.75 5.87 13.35
N SER A 138 -5.98 5.88 12.90
CA SER A 138 -7.13 6.07 13.79
C SER A 138 -7.29 4.90 14.76
N LYS A 139 -7.98 5.12 15.91
CA LYS A 139 -8.21 4.08 16.91
C LYS A 139 -8.90 2.82 16.36
N ALA A 140 -9.78 2.99 15.39
CA ALA A 140 -10.46 1.89 14.69
C ALA A 140 -9.77 1.46 13.40
N GLY A 141 -8.60 2.04 13.12
CA GLY A 141 -7.86 1.84 11.88
C GLY A 141 -7.31 0.44 11.73
N ARG A 142 -6.96 0.10 10.50
CA ARG A 142 -6.41 -1.21 10.12
C ARG A 142 -5.08 -1.05 9.41
N ILE A 143 -4.17 -1.96 9.71
CA ILE A 143 -2.90 -2.12 8.99
C ILE A 143 -3.06 -3.31 8.07
N ILE A 144 -2.80 -3.13 6.80
CA ILE A 144 -2.97 -4.15 5.76
C ILE A 144 -1.59 -4.44 5.16
N LEU A 145 -1.08 -5.61 5.46
CA LEU A 145 0.25 -6.07 5.04
C LEU A 145 0.13 -7.05 3.87
N PHE A 146 0.91 -6.81 2.82
CA PHE A 146 1.03 -7.69 1.66
C PHE A 146 2.27 -8.56 1.81
N LEU A 147 2.06 -9.85 2.08
CA LEU A 147 3.11 -10.79 2.46
C LEU A 147 3.14 -12.01 1.51
N SER A 148 4.23 -12.77 1.56
CA SER A 148 4.34 -14.08 0.90
C SER A 148 4.01 -15.25 1.82
N THR A 149 4.00 -15.01 3.13
CA THR A 149 3.74 -16.00 4.19
C THR A 149 2.91 -15.37 5.29
N PHE A 150 2.30 -16.18 6.13
CA PHE A 150 1.62 -15.72 7.34
C PHE A 150 2.59 -15.00 8.28
N VAL A 151 2.06 -14.06 9.06
CA VAL A 151 2.84 -13.35 10.07
C VAL A 151 3.22 -14.33 11.18
N ASP A 152 4.50 -14.31 11.55
CA ASP A 152 4.95 -14.98 12.76
C ASP A 152 4.37 -14.26 13.99
N ARG A 153 3.40 -14.87 14.63
CA ARG A 153 2.68 -14.28 15.77
C ARG A 153 3.58 -14.00 16.95
N SER A 154 4.68 -14.72 17.10
CA SER A 154 5.64 -14.49 18.18
C SER A 154 6.38 -13.15 18.06
N ARG A 155 6.38 -12.56 16.87
CA ARG A 155 7.01 -11.26 16.56
C ARG A 155 6.03 -10.09 16.67
N LEU A 156 4.76 -10.35 16.91
CA LEU A 156 3.76 -9.30 17.09
C LEU A 156 3.83 -8.74 18.52
N PRO A 157 3.80 -7.42 18.70
CA PRO A 157 3.66 -6.83 20.01
C PRO A 157 2.28 -7.16 20.60
N SER A 158 2.16 -7.18 21.92
CA SER A 158 0.93 -7.53 22.63
C SER A 158 -0.28 -6.65 22.25
N GLN A 159 -0.02 -5.42 21.78
CA GLN A 159 -1.07 -4.49 21.34
C GLN A 159 -1.60 -4.80 19.93
N ALA A 160 -0.90 -5.62 19.14
CA ALA A 160 -1.33 -5.95 17.79
C ALA A 160 -2.23 -7.19 17.78
N THR A 161 -3.38 -7.05 17.12
CA THR A 161 -4.33 -8.15 16.93
C THR A 161 -4.51 -8.42 15.45
N ILE A 162 -4.34 -9.69 15.03
CA ILE A 162 -4.69 -10.12 13.68
C ILE A 162 -6.21 -10.23 13.61
N ASN A 163 -6.84 -9.37 12.80
CA ASN A 163 -8.28 -9.38 12.58
C ASN A 163 -8.66 -10.39 11.48
N ARG A 164 -7.80 -10.48 10.45
CA ARG A 164 -8.01 -11.39 9.32
C ARG A 164 -6.70 -11.68 8.62
N GLU A 165 -6.57 -12.92 8.12
CA GLU A 165 -5.54 -13.32 7.17
C GLU A 165 -6.25 -13.94 5.96
N TYR A 166 -5.97 -13.42 4.78
CA TYR A 166 -6.51 -13.88 3.51
C TYR A 166 -5.39 -14.42 2.64
N SER A 167 -5.34 -15.74 2.51
CA SER A 167 -4.37 -16.43 1.65
C SER A 167 -5.00 -16.78 0.32
N PHE A 168 -4.28 -16.56 -0.78
CA PHE A 168 -4.72 -16.90 -2.12
C PHE A 168 -3.55 -17.22 -3.03
N GLU A 169 -3.82 -18.01 -4.07
CA GLU A 169 -2.88 -18.31 -5.14
C GLU A 169 -2.98 -17.23 -6.22
N LEU A 170 -1.84 -16.67 -6.60
CA LEU A 170 -1.78 -15.81 -7.77
C LEU A 170 -2.04 -16.64 -9.02
N PRO A 171 -2.79 -16.11 -10.00
CA PRO A 171 -3.03 -16.79 -11.26
C PRO A 171 -1.75 -17.33 -11.90
N MET A 172 -1.87 -18.39 -12.71
CA MET A 172 -0.79 -18.99 -13.50
C MET A 172 0.38 -19.54 -12.67
N GLY A 173 0.15 -19.87 -11.39
CA GLY A 173 1.17 -20.46 -10.54
C GLY A 173 2.26 -19.52 -10.07
N TYR A 174 1.99 -18.21 -10.04
CA TYR A 174 2.95 -17.20 -9.57
C TYR A 174 3.09 -17.15 -8.04
N GLY A 175 2.61 -18.19 -7.35
CA GLY A 175 2.81 -18.44 -5.93
C GLY A 175 1.72 -17.88 -5.04
N THR A 176 1.81 -18.22 -3.77
CA THR A 176 0.86 -17.81 -2.73
C THR A 176 1.12 -16.38 -2.27
N ARG A 177 0.04 -15.69 -1.91
CA ARG A 177 0.05 -14.42 -1.20
C ARG A 177 -0.80 -14.49 0.05
N VAL A 178 -0.42 -13.70 1.03
CA VAL A 178 -1.16 -13.53 2.28
C VAL A 178 -1.37 -12.05 2.52
N ILE A 179 -2.61 -11.64 2.67
CA ILE A 179 -2.93 -10.29 3.13
C ILE A 179 -3.35 -10.40 4.58
N THR A 180 -2.58 -9.76 5.46
CA THR A 180 -2.84 -9.75 6.90
C THR A 180 -3.38 -8.40 7.30
N CYS A 181 -4.59 -8.39 7.89
CA CYS A 181 -5.22 -7.21 8.46
C CYS A 181 -5.03 -7.21 9.97
N LEU A 182 -4.44 -6.14 10.48
CA LEU A 182 -4.12 -5.95 11.91
C LEU A 182 -4.84 -4.71 12.45
N SER A 183 -5.15 -4.74 13.75
CA SER A 183 -5.47 -3.54 14.55
C SER A 183 -4.51 -3.41 15.71
N LEU A 184 -4.35 -2.18 16.21
CA LEU A 184 -3.62 -1.89 17.43
C LEU A 184 -4.61 -1.49 18.53
N SER A 185 -4.48 -2.10 19.71
CA SER A 185 -5.12 -1.62 20.92
C SER A 185 -4.33 -0.45 21.50
N SER A 186 -5.03 0.53 22.02
CA SER A 186 -4.47 1.68 22.76
C SER A 186 -3.76 1.24 24.03
#